data_4eb02b3351862e396f30e45d9565d7fd
#
_entry.id   4eb02b3351862e396f30e45d9565d7fd
#
_cell.length_a   1.000
_cell.length_b   1.000
_cell.length_c   1.000
_cell.angle_alpha   90.00
_cell.angle_beta   90.00
_cell.angle_gamma   90.00
#
_symmetry.space_group_name_H-M   'P 1'
#
loop_
_entity.id
_entity.type
_entity.pdbx_description
1 polymer ?
#
loop_
_entity_poly.entity_id
_entity_poly.type
_entity_poly.pdbx_seq_one_letter_code
_entity_poly.pdbx_strand_id
1 'polypeptide(L)'
;MSRTVAVFDWDGVVIDSSVAHERSWQTLAREENLPLPPDHFKRGFGKRNEIIIPEILGWSKDPQEIKRLSQQKEANYRVIARQGHIRLLPGAKELTTQLKQLGIPCVIGTSTHKANLALAFELFDLGHLFQGAVASEDVSRGKPDPEVFLKACALAGGDPTRSFVFEDSFSGIQAGLAGGFITIALATTHPREALIPQNAHRIVKDLSEVDPQWLVRGRLD
;
A
#
# COMPACT_ATOMS: atom_id res chain seq x y z
N MET A 1 -6.16 -17.41 22.11
CA MET A 1 -6.94 -16.15 21.94
C MET A 1 -6.56 -15.55 20.60
N SER A 2 -7.52 -15.16 19.79
CA SER A 2 -7.28 -14.51 18.49
C SER A 2 -6.60 -13.15 18.73
N ARG A 3 -5.51 -12.89 17.97
CA ARG A 3 -4.64 -11.74 18.17
C ARG A 3 -5.06 -10.58 17.27
N THR A 4 -5.09 -9.35 17.79
CA THR A 4 -5.21 -8.14 16.99
C THR A 4 -3.90 -7.85 16.26
N VAL A 5 -3.97 -7.52 14.97
CA VAL A 5 -2.84 -7.17 14.11
C VAL A 5 -3.13 -5.85 13.41
N ALA A 6 -2.13 -5.00 13.28
CA ALA A 6 -2.16 -3.81 12.43
C ALA A 6 -1.58 -4.15 11.05
N VAL A 7 -2.43 -4.14 10.03
CA VAL A 7 -2.04 -4.38 8.63
C VAL A 7 -2.00 -3.05 7.90
N PHE A 8 -0.85 -2.69 7.37
CA PHE A 8 -0.63 -1.44 6.66
C PHE A 8 -0.50 -1.70 5.16
N ASP A 9 -1.22 -0.96 4.34
CA ASP A 9 -0.71 -0.73 2.99
C ASP A 9 0.58 0.10 3.08
N TRP A 10 1.27 0.24 1.97
CA TRP A 10 2.60 0.85 1.94
C TRP A 10 2.59 2.24 1.32
N ASP A 11 2.31 2.30 0.01
CA ASP A 11 2.32 3.54 -0.76
C ASP A 11 1.07 4.36 -0.45
N GLY A 12 1.24 5.61 -0.03
CA GLY A 12 0.15 6.46 0.42
C GLY A 12 -0.31 6.23 1.87
N VAL A 13 0.23 5.22 2.56
CA VAL A 13 -0.06 4.93 3.97
C VAL A 13 1.18 5.11 4.85
N VAL A 14 2.25 4.37 4.60
CA VAL A 14 3.51 4.48 5.35
C VAL A 14 4.45 5.48 4.70
N ILE A 15 4.53 5.47 3.37
CA ILE A 15 5.36 6.39 2.60
C ILE A 15 4.54 7.17 1.56
N ASP A 16 4.96 8.39 1.29
CA ASP A 16 4.58 9.11 0.07
C ASP A 16 5.59 8.77 -1.01
N SER A 17 5.18 7.98 -1.96
CA SER A 17 5.95 7.52 -3.11
C SER A 17 5.37 8.02 -4.44
N SER A 18 4.34 8.88 -4.38
CA SER A 18 3.56 9.34 -5.53
C SER A 18 4.45 9.91 -6.63
N VAL A 19 5.36 10.82 -6.28
CA VAL A 19 6.31 11.45 -7.23
C VAL A 19 7.22 10.41 -7.87
N ALA A 20 7.73 9.43 -7.09
CA ALA A 20 8.62 8.41 -7.61
C ALA A 20 7.89 7.47 -8.58
N HIS A 21 6.67 7.07 -8.27
CA HIS A 21 5.84 6.26 -9.16
C HIS A 21 5.47 7.00 -10.45
N GLU A 22 4.99 8.24 -10.36
CA GLU A 22 4.62 9.03 -11.52
C GLU A 22 5.82 9.24 -12.46
N ARG A 23 6.95 9.68 -11.93
CA ARG A 23 8.19 9.87 -12.71
C ARG A 23 8.70 8.56 -13.32
N SER A 24 8.56 7.42 -12.65
CA SER A 24 8.98 6.14 -13.20
C SER A 24 8.16 5.74 -14.44
N TRP A 25 6.84 6.01 -14.45
CA TRP A 25 6.00 5.83 -15.64
C TRP A 25 6.37 6.81 -16.76
N GLN A 26 6.60 8.09 -16.44
CA GLN A 26 7.05 9.10 -17.41
C GLN A 26 8.40 8.73 -18.04
N THR A 27 9.32 8.20 -17.23
CA THR A 27 10.63 7.76 -17.69
C THR A 27 10.50 6.55 -18.63
N LEU A 28 9.75 5.52 -18.23
CA LEU A 28 9.50 4.34 -19.06
C LEU A 28 8.82 4.72 -20.39
N ALA A 29 7.80 5.58 -20.35
CA ALA A 29 7.11 6.05 -21.56
C ALA A 29 8.07 6.71 -22.56
N ARG A 30 9.03 7.50 -22.08
CA ARG A 30 10.07 8.13 -22.93
C ARG A 30 11.07 7.11 -23.45
N GLU A 31 11.55 6.19 -22.63
CA GLU A 31 12.51 5.15 -23.00
C GLU A 31 11.96 4.23 -24.09
N GLU A 32 10.68 3.87 -23.99
CA GLU A 32 10.02 2.95 -24.93
C GLU A 32 9.27 3.68 -26.07
N ASN A 33 9.31 5.01 -26.08
CA ASN A 33 8.54 5.83 -27.04
C ASN A 33 7.04 5.48 -27.06
N LEU A 34 6.44 5.30 -25.88
CA LEU A 34 5.04 4.94 -25.70
C LEU A 34 4.20 6.15 -25.26
N PRO A 35 2.92 6.24 -25.67
CA PRO A 35 2.03 7.32 -25.25
C PRO A 35 1.69 7.19 -23.77
N LEU A 36 1.65 8.32 -23.04
CA LEU A 36 1.28 8.33 -21.63
C LEU A 36 0.06 9.24 -21.42
N PRO A 37 -1.12 8.67 -21.13
CA PRO A 37 -2.32 9.47 -20.85
C PRO A 37 -2.11 10.39 -19.63
N PRO A 38 -2.60 11.64 -19.64
CA PRO A 38 -2.34 12.61 -18.57
C PRO A 38 -2.96 12.20 -17.23
N ASP A 39 -4.02 11.41 -17.26
CA ASP A 39 -4.71 10.88 -16.06
C ASP A 39 -4.25 9.49 -15.61
N HIS A 40 -3.20 8.93 -16.25
CA HIS A 40 -2.72 7.56 -16.00
C HIS A 40 -2.43 7.30 -14.53
N PHE A 41 -1.79 8.26 -13.87
CA PHE A 41 -1.38 8.12 -12.48
C PHE A 41 -2.59 8.02 -11.56
N LYS A 42 -3.56 8.95 -11.69
CA LYS A 42 -4.79 8.95 -10.89
C LYS A 42 -5.61 7.67 -11.07
N ARG A 43 -5.66 7.12 -12.29
CA ARG A 43 -6.40 5.88 -12.60
C ARG A 43 -5.68 4.62 -12.14
N GLY A 44 -4.34 4.65 -12.08
CA GLY A 44 -3.48 3.50 -11.81
C GLY A 44 -3.00 3.38 -10.37
N PHE A 45 -3.03 4.45 -9.58
CA PHE A 45 -2.46 4.43 -8.23
C PHE A 45 -3.11 3.34 -7.36
N GLY A 46 -2.26 2.59 -6.63
CA GLY A 46 -2.70 1.46 -5.81
C GLY A 46 -2.97 0.16 -6.57
N LYS A 47 -2.92 0.16 -7.92
CA LYS A 47 -3.10 -1.04 -8.75
C LYS A 47 -1.76 -1.67 -9.13
N ARG A 48 -1.82 -2.96 -9.47
CA ARG A 48 -0.66 -3.70 -9.98
C ARG A 48 -0.34 -3.31 -11.43
N ASN A 49 0.94 -3.39 -11.81
CA ASN A 49 1.39 -3.05 -13.16
C ASN A 49 0.74 -3.93 -14.23
N GLU A 50 0.41 -5.19 -13.92
CA GLU A 50 -0.29 -6.13 -14.81
C GLU A 50 -1.70 -5.68 -15.17
N ILE A 51 -2.28 -4.75 -14.41
CA ILE A 51 -3.55 -4.08 -14.72
C ILE A 51 -3.30 -2.73 -15.38
N ILE A 52 -2.32 -1.97 -14.88
CA ILE A 52 -2.03 -0.62 -15.39
C ILE A 52 -1.60 -0.67 -16.85
N ILE A 53 -0.66 -1.55 -17.21
CA ILE A 53 -0.07 -1.62 -18.55
C ILE A 53 -1.12 -1.93 -19.62
N PRO A 54 -1.93 -3.01 -19.51
CA PRO A 54 -2.92 -3.34 -20.53
C PRO A 54 -4.19 -2.48 -20.49
N GLU A 55 -4.71 -2.16 -19.28
CA GLU A 55 -6.06 -1.61 -19.17
C GLU A 55 -6.09 -0.07 -19.08
N ILE A 56 -5.03 0.53 -18.51
CA ILE A 56 -4.97 1.99 -18.32
C ILE A 56 -4.12 2.65 -19.38
N LEU A 57 -2.93 2.08 -19.66
CA LEU A 57 -1.98 2.62 -20.61
C LEU A 57 -2.21 2.09 -22.03
N GLY A 58 -2.77 0.89 -22.16
CA GLY A 58 -2.99 0.24 -23.45
C GLY A 58 -1.69 -0.14 -24.18
N TRP A 59 -0.57 -0.27 -23.47
CA TRP A 59 0.75 -0.46 -24.07
C TRP A 59 0.96 -1.87 -24.63
N SER A 60 0.48 -2.89 -23.93
CA SER A 60 0.57 -4.29 -24.38
C SER A 60 -0.49 -5.17 -23.71
N LYS A 61 -0.88 -6.26 -24.39
CA LYS A 61 -1.65 -7.38 -23.83
C LYS A 61 -0.83 -8.67 -23.77
N ASP A 62 0.39 -8.66 -24.31
CA ASP A 62 1.31 -9.80 -24.22
C ASP A 62 1.86 -9.91 -22.79
N PRO A 63 1.68 -11.06 -22.11
CA PRO A 63 2.17 -11.26 -20.74
C PRO A 63 3.68 -11.09 -20.58
N GLN A 64 4.47 -11.47 -21.58
CA GLN A 64 5.93 -11.35 -21.53
C GLN A 64 6.35 -9.88 -21.61
N GLU A 65 5.72 -9.12 -22.51
CA GLU A 65 5.98 -7.69 -22.66
C GLU A 65 5.48 -6.89 -21.44
N ILE A 66 4.30 -7.22 -20.90
CA ILE A 66 3.81 -6.63 -19.64
C ILE A 66 4.82 -6.84 -18.51
N LYS A 67 5.35 -8.05 -18.38
CA LYS A 67 6.36 -8.36 -17.36
C LYS A 67 7.65 -7.56 -17.57
N ARG A 68 8.14 -7.43 -18.82
CA ARG A 68 9.32 -6.64 -19.16
C ARG A 68 9.15 -5.18 -18.79
N LEU A 69 8.06 -4.56 -19.25
CA LEU A 69 7.73 -3.16 -18.98
C LEU A 69 7.55 -2.91 -17.47
N SER A 70 6.89 -3.83 -16.76
CA SER A 70 6.74 -3.75 -15.31
C SER A 70 8.10 -3.75 -14.61
N GLN A 71 9.00 -4.66 -14.97
CA GLN A 71 10.33 -4.74 -14.37
C GLN A 71 11.16 -3.48 -14.62
N GLN A 72 11.10 -2.93 -15.84
CA GLN A 72 11.81 -1.70 -16.20
C GLN A 72 11.25 -0.50 -15.41
N LYS A 73 9.92 -0.38 -15.33
CA LYS A 73 9.27 0.65 -14.52
C LYS A 73 9.70 0.60 -13.06
N GLU A 74 9.75 -0.59 -12.45
CA GLU A 74 10.16 -0.73 -11.06
C GLU A 74 11.67 -0.47 -10.88
N ALA A 75 12.50 -0.76 -11.87
CA ALA A 75 13.90 -0.36 -11.86
C ALA A 75 14.03 1.19 -11.86
N ASN A 76 13.29 1.88 -12.73
CA ASN A 76 13.23 3.34 -12.79
C ASN A 76 12.73 3.94 -11.46
N TYR A 77 11.69 3.34 -10.86
CA TYR A 77 11.19 3.75 -9.54
C TYR A 77 12.31 3.74 -8.49
N ARG A 78 13.06 2.64 -8.39
CA ARG A 78 14.13 2.52 -7.38
C ARG A 78 15.25 3.54 -7.58
N VAL A 79 15.60 3.87 -8.80
CA VAL A 79 16.57 4.94 -9.09
C VAL A 79 16.04 6.28 -8.59
N ILE A 80 14.80 6.61 -8.90
CA ILE A 80 14.16 7.87 -8.52
C ILE A 80 13.97 7.96 -7.01
N ALA A 81 13.57 6.85 -6.37
CA ALA A 81 13.41 6.78 -4.91
C ALA A 81 14.73 7.05 -4.17
N ARG A 82 15.87 6.49 -4.64
CA ARG A 82 17.20 6.78 -4.08
C ARG A 82 17.63 8.24 -4.21
N GLN A 83 17.05 8.99 -5.13
CA GLN A 83 17.29 10.43 -5.29
C GLN A 83 16.47 11.29 -4.31
N GLY A 84 15.78 10.70 -3.35
CA GLY A 84 15.03 11.41 -2.31
C GLY A 84 13.58 11.77 -2.71
N HIS A 85 13.02 11.07 -3.70
CA HIS A 85 11.63 11.30 -4.15
C HIS A 85 10.62 10.39 -3.45
N ILE A 86 10.97 9.84 -2.30
CA ILE A 86 10.07 9.16 -1.35
C ILE A 86 10.29 9.72 0.05
N ARG A 87 9.26 9.73 0.89
CA ARG A 87 9.34 10.21 2.27
C ARG A 87 8.34 9.47 3.15
N LEU A 88 8.59 9.45 4.46
CA LEU A 88 7.61 8.95 5.43
C LEU A 88 6.40 9.88 5.48
N LEU A 89 5.22 9.28 5.61
CA LEU A 89 4.00 10.01 5.91
C LEU A 89 3.88 10.30 7.42
N PRO A 90 3.17 11.37 7.80
CA PRO A 90 3.00 11.74 9.20
C PRO A 90 2.40 10.60 10.03
N GLY A 91 2.96 10.36 11.20
CA GLY A 91 2.52 9.34 12.14
C GLY A 91 3.00 7.91 11.82
N ALA A 92 3.62 7.64 10.66
CA ALA A 92 4.00 6.29 10.26
C ALA A 92 4.98 5.62 11.24
N LYS A 93 6.07 6.30 11.58
CA LYS A 93 7.08 5.78 12.51
C LYS A 93 6.59 5.81 13.95
N GLU A 94 5.89 6.86 14.34
CA GLU A 94 5.36 7.08 15.68
C GLU A 94 4.32 6.01 16.03
N LEU A 95 3.32 5.81 15.19
CA LEU A 95 2.25 4.82 15.41
C LEU A 95 2.82 3.40 15.46
N THR A 96 3.64 3.00 14.49
CA THR A 96 4.22 1.65 14.44
C THR A 96 5.12 1.38 15.64
N THR A 97 5.86 2.38 16.13
CA THR A 97 6.66 2.29 17.36
C THR A 97 5.77 2.08 18.59
N GLN A 98 4.70 2.86 18.73
CA GLN A 98 3.75 2.73 19.84
C GLN A 98 3.04 1.38 19.83
N LEU A 99 2.59 0.90 18.67
CA LEU A 99 1.95 -0.40 18.53
C LEU A 99 2.90 -1.54 18.93
N LYS A 100 4.18 -1.46 18.53
CA LYS A 100 5.21 -2.41 18.94
C LYS A 100 5.40 -2.41 20.45
N GLN A 101 5.42 -1.25 21.11
CA GLN A 101 5.51 -1.14 22.57
C GLN A 101 4.28 -1.74 23.29
N LEU A 102 3.10 -1.63 22.67
CA LEU A 102 1.86 -2.23 23.15
C LEU A 102 1.72 -3.72 22.84
N GLY A 103 2.72 -4.33 22.19
CA GLY A 103 2.71 -5.75 21.82
C GLY A 103 1.77 -6.08 20.66
N ILE A 104 1.32 -5.07 19.90
CA ILE A 104 0.47 -5.24 18.72
C ILE A 104 1.39 -5.37 17.49
N PRO A 105 1.38 -6.51 16.79
CA PRO A 105 2.20 -6.71 15.62
C PRO A 105 1.75 -5.82 14.47
N CYS A 106 2.73 -5.22 13.79
CA CYS A 106 2.56 -4.49 12.55
C CYS A 106 3.05 -5.37 11.40
N VAL A 107 2.27 -5.48 10.34
CA VAL A 107 2.61 -6.19 9.10
C VAL A 107 2.22 -5.34 7.89
N ILE A 108 2.85 -5.61 6.76
CA ILE A 108 2.56 -4.90 5.51
C ILE A 108 1.79 -5.82 4.56
N GLY A 109 0.74 -5.29 3.92
CA GLY A 109 0.01 -5.93 2.84
C GLY A 109 -0.13 -4.96 1.67
N THR A 110 0.67 -5.11 0.61
CA THR A 110 0.81 -4.10 -0.43
C THR A 110 0.79 -4.66 -1.86
N SER A 111 0.43 -3.81 -2.82
CA SER A 111 0.58 -4.07 -4.25
C SER A 111 1.99 -3.77 -4.78
N THR A 112 2.85 -3.22 -3.95
CA THR A 112 4.24 -2.88 -4.32
C THR A 112 5.14 -4.11 -4.40
N HIS A 113 6.24 -4.01 -5.15
CA HIS A 113 7.22 -5.09 -5.31
C HIS A 113 8.15 -5.21 -4.10
N LYS A 114 8.56 -6.46 -3.77
CA LYS A 114 9.51 -6.74 -2.66
C LYS A 114 10.78 -5.90 -2.71
N ALA A 115 11.33 -5.70 -3.91
CA ALA A 115 12.54 -4.92 -4.08
C ALA A 115 12.36 -3.42 -3.73
N ASN A 116 11.17 -2.88 -3.91
CA ASN A 116 10.85 -1.50 -3.54
C ASN A 116 10.66 -1.37 -2.02
N LEU A 117 10.03 -2.36 -1.38
CA LEU A 117 9.94 -2.44 0.09
C LEU A 117 11.33 -2.52 0.73
N ALA A 118 12.20 -3.40 0.21
CA ALA A 118 13.57 -3.56 0.71
C ALA A 118 14.35 -2.24 0.62
N LEU A 119 14.22 -1.52 -0.50
CA LEU A 119 14.82 -0.20 -0.67
C LEU A 119 14.31 0.80 0.37
N ALA A 120 13.01 0.87 0.58
CA ALA A 120 12.46 1.82 1.54
C ALA A 120 12.82 1.47 2.99
N PHE A 121 12.91 0.18 3.34
CA PHE A 121 13.43 -0.26 4.64
C PHE A 121 14.90 0.15 4.85
N GLU A 122 15.72 0.06 3.81
CA GLU A 122 17.11 0.55 3.83
C GLU A 122 17.17 2.06 4.07
N LEU A 123 16.35 2.84 3.34
CA LEU A 123 16.39 4.31 3.38
C LEU A 123 15.84 4.90 4.68
N PHE A 124 14.84 4.27 5.31
CA PHE A 124 14.13 4.82 6.47
C PHE A 124 14.35 4.05 7.78
N ASP A 125 15.12 2.93 7.74
CA ASP A 125 15.33 2.05 8.90
C ASP A 125 14.03 1.60 9.58
N LEU A 126 13.08 1.11 8.80
CA LEU A 126 11.76 0.68 9.30
C LEU A 126 11.61 -0.82 9.49
N GLY A 127 12.53 -1.64 8.97
CA GLY A 127 12.38 -3.09 8.95
C GLY A 127 12.15 -3.70 10.34
N HIS A 128 12.71 -3.10 11.37
CA HIS A 128 12.57 -3.54 12.75
C HIS A 128 11.17 -3.28 13.36
N LEU A 129 10.33 -2.47 12.72
CA LEU A 129 8.97 -2.13 13.20
C LEU A 129 7.91 -3.10 12.68
N PHE A 130 8.20 -3.84 11.61
CA PHE A 130 7.25 -4.77 10.99
C PHE A 130 7.68 -6.21 11.17
N GLN A 131 6.73 -7.11 11.50
CA GLN A 131 6.99 -8.55 11.64
C GLN A 131 7.10 -9.26 10.29
N GLY A 132 6.62 -8.65 9.22
CA GLY A 132 6.68 -9.19 7.87
C GLY A 132 5.88 -8.38 6.87
N ALA A 133 5.96 -8.79 5.62
CA ALA A 133 5.27 -8.15 4.51
C ALA A 133 4.77 -9.18 3.51
N VAL A 134 3.61 -8.91 2.93
CA VAL A 134 3.05 -9.57 1.74
C VAL A 134 3.03 -8.54 0.62
N ALA A 135 3.78 -8.82 -0.43
CA ALA A 135 3.98 -7.95 -1.58
C ALA A 135 3.21 -8.46 -2.83
N SER A 136 3.31 -7.75 -3.93
CA SER A 136 2.63 -8.12 -5.18
C SER A 136 2.97 -9.53 -5.66
N GLU A 137 4.20 -9.99 -5.43
CA GLU A 137 4.68 -11.31 -5.85
C GLU A 137 4.15 -12.46 -4.98
N ASP A 138 3.56 -12.17 -3.82
CA ASP A 138 3.08 -13.18 -2.86
C ASP A 138 1.61 -13.53 -3.06
N VAL A 139 0.90 -12.83 -3.95
CA VAL A 139 -0.54 -12.98 -4.14
C VAL A 139 -0.89 -13.30 -5.59
N SER A 140 -1.92 -14.12 -5.77
CA SER A 140 -2.47 -14.42 -7.09
C SER A 140 -3.47 -13.35 -7.55
N ARG A 141 -4.20 -12.74 -6.63
CA ARG A 141 -5.20 -11.71 -6.89
C ARG A 141 -4.84 -10.43 -6.16
N GLY A 142 -4.82 -9.32 -6.91
CA GLY A 142 -4.60 -7.99 -6.33
C GLY A 142 -5.88 -7.36 -5.78
N LYS A 143 -5.74 -6.28 -5.02
CA LYS A 143 -6.86 -5.45 -4.55
C LYS A 143 -7.82 -5.10 -5.72
N PRO A 144 -9.13 -5.23 -5.55
CA PRO A 144 -9.89 -5.29 -4.30
C PRO A 144 -10.06 -6.69 -3.69
N ASP A 145 -9.39 -7.74 -4.19
CA ASP A 145 -9.40 -9.03 -3.52
C ASP A 145 -8.66 -8.92 -2.16
N PRO A 146 -9.19 -9.49 -1.06
CA PRO A 146 -8.61 -9.39 0.27
C PRO A 146 -7.35 -10.24 0.48
N GLU A 147 -6.91 -11.02 -0.51
CA GLU A 147 -5.84 -12.01 -0.37
C GLU A 147 -4.58 -11.43 0.29
N VAL A 148 -4.16 -10.23 -0.13
CA VAL A 148 -2.95 -9.58 0.37
C VAL A 148 -3.03 -9.28 1.87
N PHE A 149 -4.17 -8.78 2.35
CA PHE A 149 -4.36 -8.44 3.75
C PHE A 149 -4.61 -9.67 4.61
N LEU A 150 -5.34 -10.66 4.12
CA LEU A 150 -5.54 -11.93 4.82
C LEU A 150 -4.22 -12.67 5.03
N LYS A 151 -3.37 -12.75 3.98
CA LYS A 151 -2.02 -13.33 4.10
C LYS A 151 -1.14 -12.54 5.06
N ALA A 152 -1.15 -11.21 4.99
CA ALA A 152 -0.38 -10.36 5.89
C ALA A 152 -0.82 -10.54 7.36
N CYS A 153 -2.11 -10.55 7.63
CA CYS A 153 -2.66 -10.80 8.96
C CYS A 153 -2.24 -12.18 9.50
N ALA A 154 -2.31 -13.20 8.65
CA ALA A 154 -1.93 -14.58 9.00
C ALA A 154 -0.45 -14.72 9.36
N LEU A 155 0.47 -13.93 8.74
CA LEU A 155 1.89 -13.92 9.11
C LEU A 155 2.14 -13.62 10.60
N ALA A 156 1.28 -12.79 11.19
CA ALA A 156 1.36 -12.43 12.61
C ALA A 156 0.40 -13.22 13.50
N GLY A 157 -0.26 -14.25 12.97
CA GLY A 157 -1.25 -15.05 13.70
C GLY A 157 -2.50 -14.27 14.10
N GLY A 158 -2.88 -13.28 13.29
CA GLY A 158 -4.00 -12.39 13.55
C GLY A 158 -5.36 -12.98 13.17
N ASP A 159 -6.39 -12.40 13.77
CA ASP A 159 -7.79 -12.63 13.41
C ASP A 159 -8.28 -11.39 12.61
N PRO A 160 -8.67 -11.54 11.35
CA PRO A 160 -9.13 -10.42 10.54
C PRO A 160 -10.24 -9.60 11.20
N THR A 161 -11.20 -10.25 11.86
CA THR A 161 -12.37 -9.60 12.49
C THR A 161 -12.01 -8.70 13.68
N ARG A 162 -10.79 -8.83 14.20
CA ARG A 162 -10.24 -8.03 15.31
C ARG A 162 -9.05 -7.18 14.90
N SER A 163 -8.62 -7.33 13.66
CA SER A 163 -7.43 -6.66 13.11
C SER A 163 -7.82 -5.45 12.29
N PHE A 164 -6.87 -4.54 12.13
CA PHE A 164 -7.08 -3.27 11.46
C PHE A 164 -6.31 -3.25 10.14
N VAL A 165 -6.95 -2.71 9.10
CA VAL A 165 -6.30 -2.37 7.82
C VAL A 165 -6.25 -0.85 7.69
N PHE A 166 -5.07 -0.32 7.38
CA PHE A 166 -4.82 1.09 7.07
C PHE A 166 -4.58 1.23 5.58
N GLU A 167 -5.40 2.05 4.91
CA GLU A 167 -5.45 2.13 3.44
C GLU A 167 -5.86 3.52 2.95
N ASP A 168 -5.37 3.91 1.77
CA ASP A 168 -5.64 5.21 1.15
C ASP A 168 -6.37 5.11 -0.20
N SER A 169 -6.36 3.92 -0.83
CA SER A 169 -6.96 3.67 -2.14
C SER A 169 -8.34 3.05 -2.06
N PHE A 170 -9.19 3.30 -3.07
CA PHE A 170 -10.53 2.71 -3.13
C PHE A 170 -10.50 1.19 -3.17
N SER A 171 -9.62 0.62 -4.01
CA SER A 171 -9.49 -0.84 -4.13
C SER A 171 -8.98 -1.49 -2.86
N GLY A 172 -8.08 -0.83 -2.14
CA GLY A 172 -7.56 -1.37 -0.89
C GLY A 172 -8.57 -1.27 0.27
N ILE A 173 -9.34 -0.19 0.35
CA ILE A 173 -10.44 -0.08 1.31
C ILE A 173 -11.44 -1.22 1.10
N GLN A 174 -11.83 -1.47 -0.17
CA GLN A 174 -12.71 -2.59 -0.50
C GLN A 174 -12.11 -3.94 -0.14
N ALA A 175 -10.80 -4.14 -0.36
CA ALA A 175 -10.10 -5.36 0.04
C ALA A 175 -10.11 -5.56 1.56
N GLY A 176 -9.87 -4.48 2.34
CA GLY A 176 -9.94 -4.53 3.81
C GLY A 176 -11.32 -4.92 4.31
N LEU A 177 -12.37 -4.28 3.77
CA LEU A 177 -13.76 -4.59 4.11
C LEU A 177 -14.16 -6.01 3.70
N ALA A 178 -13.80 -6.45 2.49
CA ALA A 178 -14.07 -7.80 2.01
C ALA A 178 -13.36 -8.88 2.82
N GLY A 179 -12.18 -8.56 3.40
CA GLY A 179 -11.45 -9.44 4.31
C GLY A 179 -11.99 -9.47 5.75
N GLY A 180 -13.02 -8.69 6.07
CA GLY A 180 -13.63 -8.61 7.40
C GLY A 180 -12.83 -7.79 8.42
N PHE A 181 -11.90 -6.94 7.97
CA PHE A 181 -11.07 -6.10 8.82
C PHE A 181 -11.79 -4.82 9.29
N ILE A 182 -11.39 -4.29 10.44
CA ILE A 182 -11.68 -2.90 10.80
C ILE A 182 -10.82 -2.02 9.89
N THR A 183 -11.43 -1.42 8.88
CA THR A 183 -10.72 -0.67 7.84
C THR A 183 -10.72 0.82 8.13
N ILE A 184 -9.54 1.41 8.25
CA ILE A 184 -9.28 2.83 8.45
C ILE A 184 -8.79 3.41 7.12
N ALA A 185 -9.55 4.33 6.54
CA ALA A 185 -9.16 5.04 5.33
C ALA A 185 -8.31 6.28 5.66
N LEU A 186 -7.22 6.49 4.93
CA LEU A 186 -6.35 7.66 5.05
C LEU A 186 -6.59 8.62 3.89
N ALA A 187 -6.81 9.89 4.18
CA ALA A 187 -7.04 10.94 3.18
C ALA A 187 -5.70 11.52 2.65
N THR A 188 -4.75 10.66 2.36
CA THR A 188 -3.40 11.01 1.88
C THR A 188 -3.31 11.07 0.35
N THR A 189 -4.02 10.19 -0.35
CA THR A 189 -4.04 10.11 -1.82
C THR A 189 -5.33 10.67 -2.41
N HIS A 190 -6.45 10.46 -1.72
CA HIS A 190 -7.76 10.98 -2.12
C HIS A 190 -8.30 11.97 -1.10
N PRO A 191 -9.04 13.00 -1.51
CA PRO A 191 -9.71 13.89 -0.57
C PRO A 191 -10.75 13.10 0.26
N ARG A 192 -10.95 13.52 1.52
CA ARG A 192 -11.84 12.86 2.47
C ARG A 192 -13.24 12.58 1.91
N GLU A 193 -13.77 13.55 1.16
CA GLU A 193 -15.10 13.47 0.55
C GLU A 193 -15.23 12.33 -0.46
N ALA A 194 -14.15 12.00 -1.18
CA ALA A 194 -14.13 10.89 -2.11
C ALA A 194 -14.02 9.51 -1.43
N LEU A 195 -13.57 9.48 -0.16
CA LEU A 195 -13.46 8.25 0.63
C LEU A 195 -14.78 7.88 1.35
N ILE A 196 -15.67 8.85 1.61
CA ILE A 196 -16.94 8.60 2.30
C ILE A 196 -17.76 7.48 1.65
N PRO A 197 -17.94 7.44 0.31
CA PRO A 197 -18.72 6.38 -0.34
C PRO A 197 -18.10 4.98 -0.23
N GLN A 198 -16.85 4.85 0.19
CA GLN A 198 -16.16 3.56 0.33
C GLN A 198 -16.57 2.80 1.60
N ASN A 199 -17.30 3.44 2.52
CA ASN A 199 -17.80 2.83 3.76
C ASN A 199 -16.70 2.25 4.68
N ALA A 200 -15.51 2.84 4.67
CA ALA A 200 -14.50 2.51 5.68
C ALA A 200 -15.04 2.78 7.09
N HIS A 201 -14.62 2.02 8.08
CA HIS A 201 -15.08 2.14 9.46
C HIS A 201 -14.71 3.51 10.08
N ARG A 202 -13.61 4.09 9.61
CA ARG A 202 -13.19 5.47 9.95
C ARG A 202 -12.37 6.06 8.81
N ILE A 203 -12.41 7.38 8.68
CA ILE A 203 -11.54 8.15 7.78
C ILE A 203 -10.72 9.10 8.63
N VAL A 204 -9.40 9.04 8.51
CA VAL A 204 -8.43 9.93 9.15
C VAL A 204 -7.63 10.69 8.10
N LYS A 205 -6.98 11.77 8.48
CA LYS A 205 -6.12 12.53 7.57
C LYS A 205 -4.88 11.71 7.19
N ASP A 206 -4.18 11.19 8.19
CA ASP A 206 -2.99 10.36 8.09
C ASP A 206 -2.83 9.53 9.38
N LEU A 207 -1.73 8.77 9.51
CA LEU A 207 -1.51 7.91 10.67
C LEU A 207 -1.31 8.67 11.99
N SER A 208 -1.04 9.98 11.96
CA SER A 208 -0.91 10.78 13.19
C SER A 208 -2.24 11.01 13.93
N GLU A 209 -3.37 10.80 13.25
CA GLU A 209 -4.71 10.87 13.85
C GLU A 209 -5.21 9.51 14.41
N VAL A 210 -4.43 8.44 14.28
CA VAL A 210 -4.82 7.11 14.77
C VAL A 210 -4.50 6.98 16.24
N ASP A 211 -5.53 6.74 17.07
CA ASP A 211 -5.34 6.38 18.48
C ASP A 211 -4.92 4.89 18.60
N PRO A 212 -3.71 4.57 19.09
CA PRO A 212 -3.29 3.17 19.29
C PRO A 212 -4.23 2.37 20.19
N GLN A 213 -4.99 3.03 21.05
CA GLN A 213 -5.95 2.39 21.95
C GLN A 213 -7.13 1.74 21.19
N TRP A 214 -7.45 2.16 19.97
CA TRP A 214 -8.44 1.45 19.14
C TRP A 214 -8.00 -0.01 18.91
N LEU A 215 -6.71 -0.21 18.63
CA LEU A 215 -6.16 -1.55 18.37
C LEU A 215 -6.08 -2.39 19.66
N VAL A 216 -5.76 -1.77 20.79
CA VAL A 216 -5.76 -2.44 22.11
C VAL A 216 -7.16 -2.95 22.44
N ARG A 217 -8.18 -2.10 22.24
CA ARG A 217 -9.59 -2.45 22.49
C ARG A 217 -10.21 -3.32 21.41
N GLY A 218 -9.61 -3.38 20.21
CA GLY A 218 -10.16 -4.06 19.04
C GLY A 218 -11.42 -3.39 18.47
N ARG A 219 -11.57 -2.05 18.67
CA ARG A 219 -12.70 -1.23 18.24
C ARG A 219 -12.36 0.26 18.20
N LEU A 220 -13.20 1.08 17.55
CA LEU A 220 -12.96 2.50 17.26
C LEU A 220 -13.56 3.50 18.27
N ASP A 221 -14.09 3.03 19.34
CA ASP A 221 -14.73 3.80 20.44
C ASP A 221 -13.98 3.68 21.77
#